data_f66a49468d15819bef5abfffdf2ec97b
#
_entry.id   f66a49468d15819bef5abfffdf2ec97b
#
_cell.length_a   1.000
_cell.length_b   1.000
_cell.length_c   1.000
_cell.angle_alpha   90.00
_cell.angle_beta   90.00
_cell.angle_gamma   90.00
#
_symmetry.space_group_name_H-M   'P 1'
#
loop_
_entity.id
_entity.type
_entity.pdbx_description
1 polymer ?
#
loop_
_entity_poly.entity_id
_entity_poly.type
_entity_poly.pdbx_seq_one_letter_code
_entity_poly.pdbx_strand_id
1 'polypeptide(L)'
;NPNCGKTTMFNALTGANQYVGNWPGVTVEKKEGKLKSSKSGEEIIITDLPGVYSLSPYTLEEVVSRDYLVHEKPQAIINLVDATNIERNLYLTTQILEIGIPVVIALNMADLLAKSGDKIDVKKLSEIFGWEVVETSALKGTGLKEVVEKAIEAAKKNEWKNPAGIF
;
A
#
# COMPACT_ATOMS: atom_id res chain seq x y z
N ASN A 1 6.35 -2.21 4.03
CA ASN A 1 7.07 -2.16 5.30
C ASN A 1 6.69 -3.34 6.20
N PRO A 2 7.67 -4.08 6.75
CA PRO A 2 7.39 -5.14 7.73
C PRO A 2 6.86 -4.57 9.05
N ASN A 3 6.11 -5.39 9.79
CA ASN A 3 5.63 -5.07 11.15
C ASN A 3 4.81 -3.77 11.27
N CYS A 4 4.18 -3.35 10.19
CA CYS A 4 3.35 -2.12 10.17
C CYS A 4 1.85 -2.40 10.20
N GLY A 5 1.44 -3.66 10.44
CA GLY A 5 0.04 -4.05 10.43
C GLY A 5 -0.47 -4.51 9.06
N LYS A 6 0.42 -4.79 8.13
CA LYS A 6 0.07 -5.17 6.74
C LYS A 6 -0.82 -6.41 6.67
N THR A 7 -0.45 -7.48 7.37
CA THR A 7 -1.23 -8.73 7.40
C THR A 7 -2.62 -8.49 7.99
N THR A 8 -2.71 -7.75 9.08
CA THR A 8 -3.98 -7.41 9.73
C THR A 8 -4.87 -6.62 8.78
N MET A 9 -4.32 -5.64 8.09
CA MET A 9 -5.06 -4.84 7.11
C MET A 9 -5.53 -5.67 5.93
N PHE A 10 -4.66 -6.51 5.37
CA PHE A 10 -5.00 -7.38 4.25
C PHE A 10 -6.14 -8.33 4.62
N ASN A 11 -6.08 -8.96 5.79
CA ASN A 11 -7.12 -9.86 6.26
C ASN A 11 -8.45 -9.12 6.51
N ALA A 12 -8.39 -7.90 7.05
CA ALA A 12 -9.58 -7.09 7.29
C ALA A 12 -10.27 -6.68 5.99
N LEU A 13 -9.50 -6.41 4.94
CA LEU A 13 -10.03 -6.00 3.63
C LEU A 13 -10.60 -7.17 2.82
N THR A 14 -9.96 -8.33 2.87
CA THR A 14 -10.30 -9.46 2.00
C THR A 14 -11.12 -10.55 2.68
N GLY A 15 -11.06 -10.65 4.01
CA GLY A 15 -11.78 -11.67 4.78
C GLY A 15 -11.43 -13.08 4.31
N ALA A 16 -12.44 -13.89 3.98
CA ALA A 16 -12.28 -15.26 3.51
C ALA A 16 -11.93 -15.38 2.02
N ASN A 17 -11.96 -14.28 1.28
CA ASN A 17 -11.75 -14.26 -0.16
C ASN A 17 -10.27 -14.10 -0.52
N GLN A 18 -9.44 -15.03 -0.01
CA GLN A 18 -8.00 -15.02 -0.23
C GLN A 18 -7.54 -16.25 -1.00
N TYR A 19 -6.57 -16.05 -1.86
CA TYR A 19 -5.80 -17.10 -2.52
C TYR A 19 -4.36 -17.03 -2.02
N VAL A 20 -3.82 -18.18 -1.61
CA VAL A 20 -2.45 -18.28 -1.09
C VAL A 20 -1.65 -19.24 -1.95
N GLY A 21 -0.49 -18.82 -2.38
CA GLY A 21 0.44 -19.65 -3.16
C GLY A 21 1.85 -19.12 -2.98
N ASN A 22 2.71 -19.44 -3.93
CA ASN A 22 4.07 -18.90 -3.95
C ASN A 22 4.29 -18.05 -5.20
N TRP A 23 5.17 -17.07 -5.09
CA TRP A 23 5.65 -16.33 -6.25
C TRP A 23 6.35 -17.30 -7.22
N PRO A 24 6.18 -17.15 -8.55
CA PRO A 24 6.76 -18.06 -9.53
C PRO A 24 8.26 -18.26 -9.34
N GLY A 25 8.68 -19.54 -9.27
CA GLY A 25 10.09 -19.93 -9.19
C GLY A 25 10.77 -19.74 -7.85
N VAL A 26 10.05 -19.31 -6.82
CA VAL A 26 10.63 -19.04 -5.49
C VAL A 26 9.73 -19.56 -4.38
N THR A 27 10.25 -19.59 -3.14
CA THR A 27 9.54 -20.08 -1.97
C THR A 27 8.84 -18.96 -1.18
N VAL A 28 8.85 -17.73 -1.69
CA VAL A 28 8.19 -16.58 -1.07
C VAL A 28 6.68 -16.69 -1.25
N GLU A 29 5.94 -16.56 -0.17
CA GLU A 29 4.47 -16.66 -0.17
C GLU A 29 3.82 -15.49 -0.93
N LYS A 30 2.86 -15.82 -1.76
CA LYS A 30 2.03 -14.86 -2.48
C LYS A 30 0.59 -14.95 -1.99
N LYS A 31 0.02 -13.84 -1.55
CA LYS A 31 -1.38 -13.73 -1.17
C LYS A 31 -2.11 -12.74 -2.07
N GLU A 32 -3.25 -13.16 -2.58
CA GLU A 32 -4.16 -12.31 -3.33
C GLU A 32 -5.53 -12.35 -2.67
N GLY A 33 -6.24 -11.25 -2.69
CA GLY A 33 -7.59 -11.18 -2.18
C GLY A 33 -8.50 -10.41 -3.11
N LYS A 34 -9.79 -10.71 -3.02
CA LYS A 34 -10.84 -10.01 -3.78
C LYS A 34 -11.73 -9.23 -2.84
N LEU A 35 -12.06 -8.03 -3.24
CA LEU A 35 -13.05 -7.21 -2.55
C LEU A 35 -13.83 -6.38 -3.56
N LYS A 36 -14.95 -5.82 -3.13
CA LYS A 36 -15.76 -4.93 -3.96
C LYS A 36 -15.68 -3.51 -3.43
N SER A 37 -15.58 -2.55 -4.35
CA SER A 37 -15.67 -1.14 -4.00
C SER A 37 -17.05 -0.84 -3.38
N SER A 38 -17.07 -0.13 -2.27
CA SER A 38 -18.30 0.30 -1.61
C SER A 38 -19.07 1.35 -2.40
N LYS A 39 -18.40 2.09 -3.28
CA LYS A 39 -19.01 3.14 -4.11
C LYS A 39 -19.51 2.65 -5.45
N SER A 40 -18.71 1.86 -6.17
CA SER A 40 -18.99 1.44 -7.54
C SER A 40 -19.41 -0.02 -7.67
N GLY A 41 -19.18 -0.84 -6.66
CA GLY A 41 -19.42 -2.28 -6.70
C GLY A 41 -18.42 -3.04 -7.58
N GLU A 42 -17.40 -2.38 -8.10
CA GLU A 42 -16.36 -3.01 -8.91
C GLU A 42 -15.55 -4.02 -8.11
N GLU A 43 -15.22 -5.14 -8.73
CA GLU A 43 -14.36 -6.14 -8.13
C GLU A 43 -12.90 -5.68 -8.20
N ILE A 44 -12.21 -5.76 -7.05
CA ILE A 44 -10.84 -5.33 -6.92
C ILE A 44 -10.01 -6.52 -6.46
N ILE A 45 -8.85 -6.69 -7.08
CA ILE A 45 -7.86 -7.67 -6.66
C ILE A 45 -6.74 -6.96 -5.93
N ILE A 46 -6.50 -7.38 -4.69
CA ILE A 46 -5.39 -6.88 -3.89
C ILE A 46 -4.33 -7.97 -3.79
N THR A 47 -3.10 -7.64 -4.17
CA THR A 47 -1.95 -8.52 -4.02
C THR A 47 -1.10 -8.06 -2.84
N ASP A 48 -0.87 -8.95 -1.90
CA ASP A 48 -0.01 -8.68 -0.75
C ASP A 48 1.44 -8.96 -1.12
N LEU A 49 2.24 -7.90 -1.19
CA LEU A 49 3.67 -8.02 -1.46
C LEU A 49 4.44 -8.36 -0.17
N PRO A 50 5.61 -9.04 -0.28
CA PRO A 50 6.46 -9.27 0.88
C PRO A 50 6.78 -7.98 1.61
N GLY A 51 6.80 -8.03 2.94
CA GLY A 51 7.15 -6.87 3.76
C GLY A 51 8.64 -6.55 3.66
N VAL A 52 8.96 -5.40 3.09
CA VAL A 52 10.34 -4.95 2.87
C VAL A 52 10.50 -3.49 3.32
N TYR A 53 11.74 -3.10 3.64
CA TYR A 53 12.06 -1.71 3.97
C TYR A 53 12.63 -0.94 2.79
N SER A 54 13.01 -1.64 1.72
CA SER A 54 13.53 -1.03 0.50
C SER A 54 13.27 -1.91 -0.71
N LEU A 55 13.48 -1.40 -1.91
CA LEU A 55 13.41 -2.14 -3.16
C LEU A 55 14.80 -2.46 -3.72
N SER A 56 15.80 -2.49 -2.87
CA SER A 56 17.17 -2.87 -3.25
C SER A 56 17.24 -4.38 -3.54
N PRO A 57 18.09 -4.84 -4.47
CA PRO A 57 18.10 -6.25 -4.87
C PRO A 57 18.98 -7.13 -3.97
N TYR A 58 18.88 -6.97 -2.66
CA TYR A 58 19.74 -7.72 -1.72
C TYR A 58 19.09 -8.95 -1.12
N THR A 59 17.77 -8.97 -1.00
CA THR A 59 17.03 -10.13 -0.50
C THR A 59 16.06 -10.63 -1.56
N LEU A 60 15.63 -11.88 -1.42
CA LEU A 60 14.64 -12.46 -2.34
C LEU A 60 13.31 -11.70 -2.25
N GLU A 61 12.89 -11.32 -1.06
CA GLU A 61 11.67 -10.55 -0.83
C GLU A 61 11.71 -9.18 -1.51
N GLU A 62 12.85 -8.50 -1.45
CA GLU A 62 13.06 -7.21 -2.12
C GLU A 62 13.02 -7.37 -3.64
N VAL A 63 13.66 -8.40 -4.18
CA VAL A 63 13.64 -8.70 -5.62
C VAL A 63 12.23 -9.00 -6.10
N VAL A 64 11.49 -9.83 -5.38
CA VAL A 64 10.10 -10.18 -5.73
C VAL A 64 9.21 -8.95 -5.74
N SER A 65 9.30 -8.10 -4.72
CA SER A 65 8.49 -6.88 -4.61
C SER A 65 8.81 -5.89 -5.73
N ARG A 66 10.08 -5.66 -6.00
CA ARG A 66 10.53 -4.77 -7.06
C ARG A 66 10.10 -5.24 -8.43
N ASP A 67 10.32 -6.53 -8.74
CA ASP A 67 9.96 -7.10 -10.04
C ASP A 67 8.47 -7.02 -10.30
N TYR A 68 7.65 -7.30 -9.29
CA TYR A 68 6.21 -7.15 -9.42
C TYR A 68 5.81 -5.70 -9.76
N LEU A 69 6.32 -4.73 -9.03
CA LEU A 69 5.97 -3.33 -9.23
C LEU A 69 6.44 -2.79 -10.58
N VAL A 70 7.62 -3.20 -11.03
CA VAL A 70 8.21 -2.73 -12.29
C VAL A 70 7.60 -3.42 -13.50
N HIS A 71 7.38 -4.73 -13.44
CA HIS A 71 6.96 -5.52 -14.60
C HIS A 71 5.45 -5.74 -14.69
N GLU A 72 4.77 -6.00 -13.58
CA GLU A 72 3.32 -6.20 -13.56
C GLU A 72 2.54 -4.88 -13.53
N LYS A 73 3.15 -3.82 -13.04
CA LYS A 73 2.59 -2.46 -13.00
C LYS A 73 1.15 -2.42 -12.48
N PRO A 74 0.93 -2.61 -11.18
CA PRO A 74 -0.41 -2.51 -10.61
C PRO A 74 -1.00 -1.11 -10.86
N GLN A 75 -2.32 -1.00 -10.88
CA GLN A 75 -3.01 0.25 -11.15
C GLN A 75 -2.82 1.28 -10.02
N ALA A 76 -2.64 0.82 -8.80
CA ALA A 76 -2.33 1.66 -7.66
C ALA A 76 -1.61 0.84 -6.58
N ILE A 77 -0.91 1.54 -5.71
CA ILE A 77 -0.19 0.94 -4.59
C ILE A 77 -0.75 1.53 -3.30
N ILE A 78 -1.06 0.66 -2.33
CA ILE A 78 -1.32 1.07 -0.96
C ILE A 78 -0.03 0.84 -0.18
N ASN A 79 0.61 1.92 0.22
CA ASN A 79 1.86 1.86 0.99
C ASN A 79 1.55 2.05 2.47
N LEU A 80 1.65 0.98 3.24
CA LEU A 80 1.39 1.01 4.66
C LEU A 80 2.62 1.52 5.41
N VAL A 81 2.43 2.60 6.15
CA VAL A 81 3.49 3.28 6.91
C VAL A 81 3.15 3.23 8.40
N ASP A 82 4.10 2.78 9.19
CA ASP A 82 4.00 2.80 10.66
C ASP A 82 4.31 4.21 11.17
N ALA A 83 3.31 4.88 11.71
CA ALA A 83 3.45 6.23 12.24
C ALA A 83 4.46 6.33 13.39
N THR A 84 4.69 5.25 14.12
CA THR A 84 5.65 5.22 15.25
C THR A 84 7.11 5.06 14.79
N ASN A 85 7.33 4.68 13.53
CA ASN A 85 8.64 4.51 12.91
C ASN A 85 8.69 5.15 11.53
N ILE A 86 8.21 6.38 11.42
CA ILE A 86 7.95 7.02 10.14
C ILE A 86 9.20 7.18 9.28
N GLU A 87 10.31 7.60 9.83
CA GLU A 87 11.55 7.83 9.07
C GLU A 87 12.02 6.56 8.36
N ARG A 88 12.02 5.44 9.08
CA ARG A 88 12.42 4.14 8.52
C ARG A 88 11.47 3.68 7.42
N ASN A 89 10.18 3.91 7.62
CA ASN A 89 9.15 3.48 6.66
C ASN A 89 9.12 4.35 5.40
N LEU A 90 9.38 5.64 5.51
CA LEU A 90 9.32 6.55 4.37
C LEU A 90 10.44 6.34 3.35
N TYR A 91 11.52 5.66 3.71
CA TYR A 91 12.56 5.31 2.76
C TYR A 91 11.99 4.45 1.61
N LEU A 92 11.20 3.44 1.94
CA LEU A 92 10.51 2.62 0.93
C LEU A 92 9.53 3.47 0.12
N THR A 93 8.82 4.39 0.76
CA THR A 93 7.87 5.28 0.08
C THR A 93 8.54 6.07 -1.03
N THR A 94 9.71 6.62 -0.77
CA THR A 94 10.46 7.38 -1.80
C THR A 94 10.81 6.51 -3.00
N GLN A 95 11.21 5.27 -2.78
CA GLN A 95 11.52 4.33 -3.86
C GLN A 95 10.28 3.95 -4.66
N ILE A 96 9.15 3.73 -4.01
CA ILE A 96 7.87 3.43 -4.66
C ILE A 96 7.42 4.60 -5.54
N LEU A 97 7.56 5.82 -5.06
CA LEU A 97 7.17 7.03 -5.81
C LEU A 97 7.97 7.18 -7.11
N GLU A 98 9.23 6.77 -7.11
CA GLU A 98 10.09 6.82 -8.32
C GLU A 98 9.60 5.90 -9.44
N ILE A 99 8.83 4.86 -9.12
CA ILE A 99 8.29 3.94 -10.13
C ILE A 99 7.20 4.60 -10.98
N GLY A 100 6.51 5.60 -10.44
CA GLY A 100 5.50 6.36 -11.18
C GLY A 100 4.08 5.79 -11.14
N ILE A 101 3.84 4.78 -10.32
CA ILE A 101 2.49 4.22 -10.11
C ILE A 101 1.77 5.05 -9.02
N PRO A 102 0.45 5.30 -9.16
CA PRO A 102 -0.31 6.01 -8.13
C PRO A 102 -0.18 5.34 -6.76
N VAL A 103 0.07 6.13 -5.72
CA VAL A 103 0.30 5.63 -4.37
C VAL A 103 -0.67 6.29 -3.40
N VAL A 104 -1.29 5.49 -2.54
CA VAL A 104 -2.00 5.99 -1.37
C VAL A 104 -1.23 5.53 -0.14
N ILE A 105 -0.89 6.48 0.72
CA ILE A 105 -0.15 6.18 1.94
C ILE A 105 -1.15 5.92 3.06
N ALA A 106 -1.16 4.71 3.59
CA ALA A 106 -1.95 4.34 4.75
C ALA A 106 -1.08 4.51 6.00
N LEU A 107 -1.33 5.58 6.75
CA LEU A 107 -0.60 5.89 7.97
C LEU A 107 -1.24 5.13 9.12
N ASN A 108 -0.64 4.02 9.50
CA ASN A 108 -1.14 3.12 10.54
C ASN A 108 -0.49 3.44 11.89
N MET A 109 -1.17 3.07 12.97
CA MET A 109 -0.71 3.27 14.35
C MET A 109 -0.58 4.75 14.77
N ALA A 110 -1.26 5.66 14.08
CA ALA A 110 -1.23 7.08 14.40
C ALA A 110 -1.84 7.37 15.79
N ASP A 111 -2.78 6.56 16.23
CA ASP A 111 -3.36 6.65 17.56
C ASP A 111 -2.35 6.34 18.67
N LEU A 112 -1.42 5.43 18.44
CA LEU A 112 -0.33 5.15 19.38
C LEU A 112 0.64 6.33 19.49
N LEU A 113 0.92 6.97 18.37
CA LEU A 113 1.74 8.17 18.34
C LEU A 113 1.06 9.32 19.09
N ALA A 114 -0.23 9.50 18.91
CA ALA A 114 -1.01 10.52 19.61
C ALA A 114 -1.02 10.33 21.12
N LYS A 115 -1.01 9.09 21.61
CA LYS A 115 -0.92 8.78 23.04
C LYS A 115 0.41 9.23 23.66
N SER A 116 1.50 9.26 22.89
CA SER A 116 2.79 9.76 23.34
C SER A 116 2.94 11.27 23.26
N GLY A 117 1.91 11.97 22.78
CA GLY A 117 1.89 13.42 22.62
C GLY A 117 2.42 13.93 21.29
N ASP A 118 2.84 13.03 20.42
CA ASP A 118 3.34 13.37 19.10
C ASP A 118 2.21 13.39 18.08
N LYS A 119 2.35 14.21 17.04
CA LYS A 119 1.41 14.28 15.93
C LYS A 119 2.15 14.34 14.60
N ILE A 120 1.56 13.72 13.61
CA ILE A 120 2.02 13.81 12.21
C ILE A 120 1.02 14.69 11.46
N ASP A 121 1.54 15.68 10.75
CA ASP A 121 0.72 16.51 9.87
C ASP A 121 0.45 15.76 8.56
N VAL A 122 -0.68 15.08 8.50
CA VAL A 122 -1.12 14.26 7.36
C VAL A 122 -1.27 15.10 6.10
N LYS A 123 -1.81 16.30 6.23
CA LYS A 123 -2.01 17.21 5.10
C LYS A 123 -0.67 17.63 4.49
N LYS A 124 0.30 17.97 5.34
CA LYS A 124 1.63 18.36 4.91
C LYS A 124 2.38 17.22 4.23
N LEU A 125 2.25 16.00 4.76
CA LEU A 125 2.81 14.81 4.12
C LEU A 125 2.21 14.57 2.74
N SER A 126 0.90 14.72 2.62
CA SER A 126 0.20 14.58 1.34
C SER A 126 0.70 15.60 0.31
N GLU A 127 0.93 16.84 0.74
CA GLU A 127 1.49 17.88 -0.14
C GLU A 127 2.92 17.56 -0.59
N ILE A 128 3.76 17.07 0.32
CA ILE A 128 5.14 16.70 0.02
C ILE A 128 5.23 15.56 -0.97
N PHE A 129 4.43 14.50 -0.78
CA PHE A 129 4.47 13.32 -1.65
C PHE A 129 3.64 13.45 -2.93
N GLY A 130 2.71 14.39 -2.96
CA GLY A 130 1.81 14.58 -4.10
C GLY A 130 0.70 13.54 -4.21
N TRP A 131 0.53 12.68 -3.21
CA TRP A 131 -0.50 11.64 -3.15
C TRP A 131 -1.23 11.69 -1.81
N GLU A 132 -2.43 11.07 -1.76
CA GLU A 132 -3.23 11.03 -0.55
C GLU A 132 -2.57 10.25 0.58
N VAL A 133 -2.67 10.79 1.78
CA VAL A 133 -2.27 10.12 3.02
C VAL A 133 -3.53 9.93 3.87
N VAL A 134 -3.82 8.70 4.25
CA VAL A 134 -5.00 8.35 5.03
C VAL A 134 -4.58 7.76 6.38
N GLU A 135 -5.10 8.28 7.46
CA GLU A 135 -4.91 7.68 8.78
C GLU A 135 -5.75 6.43 8.91
N THR A 136 -5.11 5.33 9.30
CA THR A 136 -5.76 4.02 9.45
C THR A 136 -5.45 3.40 10.80
N SER A 137 -6.31 2.50 11.23
CA SER A 137 -5.98 1.53 12.28
C SER A 137 -6.42 0.15 11.80
N ALA A 138 -5.47 -0.65 11.36
CA ALA A 138 -5.73 -2.02 10.94
C ALA A 138 -6.34 -2.84 12.08
N LEU A 139 -5.87 -2.62 13.29
CA LEU A 139 -6.35 -3.31 14.49
C LEU A 139 -7.81 -2.96 14.82
N LYS A 140 -8.17 -1.67 14.70
CA LYS A 140 -9.54 -1.19 14.96
C LYS A 140 -10.45 -1.28 13.73
N GLY A 141 -9.89 -1.54 12.56
CA GLY A 141 -10.62 -1.57 11.30
C GLY A 141 -11.06 -0.20 10.77
N THR A 142 -10.46 0.90 11.25
CA THR A 142 -10.81 2.25 10.83
C THR A 142 -9.96 2.73 9.65
N GLY A 143 -10.57 3.50 8.76
CA GLY A 143 -9.90 4.09 7.60
C GLY A 143 -9.63 3.14 6.44
N LEU A 144 -9.93 1.84 6.57
CA LEU A 144 -9.60 0.83 5.56
C LEU A 144 -10.38 1.01 4.26
N LYS A 145 -11.69 1.28 4.36
CA LYS A 145 -12.52 1.55 3.18
C LYS A 145 -12.09 2.83 2.47
N GLU A 146 -11.73 3.85 3.24
CA GLU A 146 -11.24 5.12 2.68
C GLU A 146 -9.96 4.92 1.88
N VAL A 147 -9.01 4.14 2.40
CA VAL A 147 -7.77 3.81 1.70
C VAL A 147 -8.04 3.14 0.36
N VAL A 148 -8.94 2.15 0.33
CA VAL A 148 -9.32 1.44 -0.90
C VAL A 148 -9.96 2.39 -1.91
N GLU A 149 -10.91 3.22 -1.48
CA GLU A 149 -11.57 4.18 -2.36
C GLU A 149 -10.59 5.24 -2.90
N LYS A 150 -9.67 5.71 -2.09
CA LYS A 150 -8.61 6.64 -2.53
C LYS A 150 -7.66 5.98 -3.52
N ALA A 151 -7.33 4.71 -3.34
CA ALA A 151 -6.52 3.96 -4.29
C ALA A 151 -7.21 3.82 -5.64
N ILE A 152 -8.50 3.54 -5.65
CA ILE A 152 -9.31 3.46 -6.87
C ILE A 152 -9.35 4.81 -7.58
N GLU A 153 -9.59 5.88 -6.85
CA GLU A 153 -9.59 7.24 -7.40
C GLU A 153 -8.23 7.61 -8.01
N ALA A 154 -7.14 7.28 -7.33
CA ALA A 154 -5.79 7.53 -7.82
C ALA A 154 -5.50 6.75 -9.11
N ALA A 155 -5.91 5.49 -9.18
CA ALA A 155 -5.77 4.68 -10.39
C ALA A 155 -6.54 5.28 -11.56
N LYS A 156 -7.78 5.70 -11.36
CA LYS A 156 -8.60 6.33 -12.39
C LYS A 156 -8.03 7.67 -12.86
N LYS A 157 -7.55 8.51 -11.94
CA LYS A 157 -6.90 9.79 -12.28
C LYS A 157 -5.63 9.58 -13.10
N ASN A 158 -4.83 8.57 -12.76
CA ASN A 158 -3.62 8.26 -13.50
C ASN A 158 -3.93 7.80 -14.92
N GLU A 159 -4.91 6.94 -15.11
CA GLU A 159 -5.38 6.51 -16.43
C GLU A 159 -5.87 7.71 -17.26
N TRP A 160 -6.60 8.61 -16.62
CA TRP A 160 -7.11 9.80 -17.31
C TRP A 160 -5.99 10.78 -17.68
N LYS A 161 -5.03 10.99 -16.81
CA LYS A 161 -3.88 11.89 -17.07
C LYS A 161 -2.94 11.35 -18.14
N ASN A 162 -2.95 10.05 -18.34
CA ASN A 162 -2.10 9.39 -19.32
C ASN A 162 -2.88 8.33 -20.08
N PRO A 163 -3.85 8.75 -20.91
CA PRO A 163 -4.73 7.84 -21.63
C PRO A 163 -4.00 6.91 -22.60
N ALA A 164 -2.79 7.24 -23.00
CA ALA A 164 -1.98 6.40 -23.87
C ALA A 164 -1.21 5.30 -23.12
N GLY A 165 -1.22 5.32 -21.79
CA GLY A 165 -0.50 4.35 -20.99
C GLY A 165 1.01 4.37 -21.19
N ILE A 166 1.55 5.51 -21.57
CA ILE A 166 2.96 5.67 -21.91
C ILE A 166 3.74 6.16 -20.70
N PHE A 167 4.08 5.27 -19.82
CA PHE A 167 5.08 5.53 -18.77
C PHE A 167 5.56 4.25 -18.20
#